data_477357ca292a59caf19a25ee505c1e1b
#
_entry.id   477357ca292a59caf19a25ee505c1e1b
#
_cell.length_a   1.000
_cell.length_b   1.000
_cell.length_c   1.000
_cell.angle_alpha   90.00
_cell.angle_beta   90.00
_cell.angle_gamma   90.00
#
_symmetry.space_group_name_H-M   'P 1'
#
loop_
_entity.id
_entity.type
_entity.pdbx_description
1 polymer ?
#
loop_
_entity_poly.entity_id
_entity_poly.type
_entity_poly.pdbx_seq_one_letter_code
_entity_poly.pdbx_strand_id
1 'polypeptide(L)'
;MREDLRDRLLDIAVQRFARDGIDATTMAAIAREAGVTAPMVHYHFATRDQLLDAVVDMRLKPLIDEVMDPALTAIPDDGHAPELARIVAGAAQRMVAVASATPWFPTLWIREIASEGGQLRERVFARIALERATVLVERIARAQAAGAVNAALEPTLVMVSVIGLAMLPLATRALWGRLPHAETIDAQAIGRHVAALLLHGVGPAPASSGNAAEKAGKAGRKARRQQADQSNR
;
A
#
# COMPACT_ATOMS: atom_id res chain seq x y z
N MET A 1 24.43 3.45 25.81
CA MET A 1 23.93 2.37 26.71
C MET A 1 22.44 2.51 27.11
N ARG A 2 21.91 3.70 27.50
CA ARG A 2 20.47 3.85 27.83
C ARG A 2 19.58 3.86 26.58
N GLU A 3 20.00 4.52 25.54
CA GLU A 3 19.32 4.58 24.25
C GLU A 3 19.24 3.21 23.59
N ASP A 4 20.32 2.46 23.63
CA ASP A 4 20.45 1.09 23.15
C ASP A 4 19.45 0.11 23.81
N LEU A 5 19.23 0.19 25.14
CA LEU A 5 18.25 -0.67 25.79
C LEU A 5 16.80 -0.32 25.41
N ARG A 6 16.47 0.98 25.31
CA ARG A 6 15.14 1.43 24.90
C ARG A 6 14.81 0.95 23.50
N ASP A 7 15.73 1.07 22.56
CA ASP A 7 15.59 0.61 21.19
C ASP A 7 15.43 -0.92 21.11
N ARG A 8 16.24 -1.65 21.86
CA ARG A 8 16.14 -3.11 21.95
C ARG A 8 14.80 -3.57 22.51
N LEU A 9 14.25 -2.86 23.51
CA LEU A 9 12.91 -3.15 24.04
C LEU A 9 11.82 -2.92 22.97
N LEU A 10 11.93 -1.87 22.17
CA LEU A 10 11.02 -1.60 21.06
C LEU A 10 11.11 -2.68 19.98
N ASP A 11 12.31 -3.12 19.61
CA ASP A 11 12.50 -4.18 18.62
C ASP A 11 11.90 -5.52 19.08
N ILE A 12 12.07 -5.85 20.35
CA ILE A 12 11.43 -7.05 20.95
C ILE A 12 9.91 -6.87 20.96
N ALA A 13 9.42 -5.68 21.33
CA ALA A 13 7.98 -5.41 21.37
C ALA A 13 7.33 -5.60 20.01
N VAL A 14 7.86 -5.02 18.92
CA VAL A 14 7.27 -5.14 17.59
C VAL A 14 7.29 -6.58 17.07
N GLN A 15 8.36 -7.33 17.33
CA GLN A 15 8.45 -8.74 16.96
C GLN A 15 7.41 -9.58 17.70
N ARG A 16 7.23 -9.36 19.01
CA ARG A 16 6.21 -10.05 19.80
C ARG A 16 4.79 -9.66 19.37
N PHE A 17 4.54 -8.39 19.16
CA PHE A 17 3.24 -7.91 18.71
C PHE A 17 2.85 -8.52 17.36
N ALA A 18 3.79 -8.63 16.44
CA ALA A 18 3.56 -9.29 15.15
C ALA A 18 3.28 -10.79 15.32
N ARG A 19 4.05 -11.49 16.17
CA ARG A 19 3.96 -12.93 16.38
C ARG A 19 2.76 -13.34 17.25
N ASP A 20 2.66 -12.74 18.44
CA ASP A 20 1.76 -13.16 19.50
C ASP A 20 0.48 -12.30 19.55
N GLY A 21 0.53 -11.07 19.03
CA GLY A 21 -0.47 -10.01 19.17
C GLY A 21 -0.19 -9.12 20.38
N ILE A 22 -0.74 -7.91 20.34
CA ILE A 22 -0.57 -6.94 21.40
C ILE A 22 -1.19 -7.45 22.71
N ASP A 23 -2.41 -7.99 22.68
CA ASP A 23 -3.10 -8.45 23.89
C ASP A 23 -2.36 -9.55 24.64
N ALA A 24 -1.75 -10.49 23.91
CA ALA A 24 -1.00 -11.59 24.52
C ALA A 24 0.42 -11.18 24.98
N THR A 25 0.88 -9.97 24.61
CA THR A 25 2.23 -9.50 24.93
C THR A 25 2.21 -8.63 26.19
N THR A 26 2.85 -9.08 27.26
CA THR A 26 2.98 -8.33 28.53
C THR A 26 4.34 -7.64 28.65
N MET A 27 4.42 -6.56 29.45
CA MET A 27 5.68 -5.88 29.77
C MET A 27 6.71 -6.85 30.39
N ALA A 28 6.24 -7.79 31.22
CA ALA A 28 7.09 -8.82 31.80
C ALA A 28 7.63 -9.82 30.77
N ALA A 29 6.85 -10.13 29.74
CA ALA A 29 7.31 -10.98 28.64
C ALA A 29 8.39 -10.30 27.80
N ILE A 30 8.25 -8.99 27.54
CA ILE A 30 9.28 -8.17 26.87
C ILE A 30 10.56 -8.10 27.72
N ALA A 31 10.41 -7.85 29.04
CA ALA A 31 11.56 -7.82 29.97
C ALA A 31 12.35 -9.13 29.95
N ARG A 32 11.65 -10.26 30.03
CA ARG A 32 12.26 -11.59 30.01
C ARG A 32 13.03 -11.84 28.69
N GLU A 33 12.47 -11.49 27.55
CA GLU A 33 13.12 -11.66 26.24
C GLU A 33 14.32 -10.71 26.10
N ALA A 34 14.23 -9.51 26.66
CA ALA A 34 15.33 -8.57 26.72
C ALA A 34 16.44 -8.95 27.72
N GLY A 35 16.24 -9.96 28.57
CA GLY A 35 17.18 -10.30 29.63
C GLY A 35 17.31 -9.24 30.70
N VAL A 36 16.23 -8.48 30.98
CA VAL A 36 16.18 -7.44 31.99
C VAL A 36 15.01 -7.68 32.97
N THR A 37 14.99 -6.92 34.05
CA THR A 37 13.88 -7.00 35.01
C THR A 37 12.67 -6.16 34.55
N ALA A 38 11.46 -6.54 34.98
CA ALA A 38 10.25 -5.76 34.65
C ALA A 38 10.34 -4.29 35.13
N PRO A 39 10.89 -3.94 36.28
CA PRO A 39 11.12 -2.55 36.69
C PRO A 39 11.98 -1.76 35.67
N MET A 40 12.95 -2.40 35.01
CA MET A 40 13.75 -1.71 33.99
C MET A 40 12.93 -1.37 32.75
N VAL A 41 11.99 -2.22 32.35
CA VAL A 41 11.07 -1.90 31.25
C VAL A 41 10.16 -0.75 31.66
N HIS A 42 9.61 -0.78 32.87
CA HIS A 42 8.78 0.31 33.42
C HIS A 42 9.54 1.63 33.59
N TYR A 43 10.84 1.59 33.78
CA TYR A 43 11.68 2.79 33.79
C TYR A 43 11.71 3.49 32.40
N HIS A 44 11.72 2.72 31.31
CA HIS A 44 11.72 3.25 29.94
C HIS A 44 10.30 3.55 29.40
N PHE A 45 9.32 2.75 29.83
CA PHE A 45 7.92 2.87 29.40
C PHE A 45 7.04 2.66 30.64
N ALA A 46 6.66 3.77 31.29
CA ALA A 46 5.91 3.73 32.56
C ALA A 46 4.57 2.98 32.41
N THR A 47 3.95 3.07 31.24
CA THR A 47 2.70 2.38 30.90
C THR A 47 2.82 1.62 29.59
N ARG A 48 1.88 0.67 29.38
CA ARG A 48 1.72 -0.03 28.11
C ARG A 48 1.41 0.94 26.98
N ASP A 49 0.58 1.95 27.20
CA ASP A 49 0.23 2.96 26.23
C ASP A 49 1.45 3.75 25.74
N GLN A 50 2.35 4.12 26.66
CA GLN A 50 3.61 4.76 26.28
C GLN A 50 4.51 3.86 25.43
N LEU A 51 4.51 2.55 25.67
CA LEU A 51 5.22 1.60 24.80
C LEU A 51 4.59 1.54 23.40
N LEU A 52 3.25 1.47 23.32
CA LEU A 52 2.54 1.44 22.04
C LEU A 52 2.74 2.74 21.25
N ASP A 53 2.70 3.88 21.92
CA ASP A 53 3.00 5.18 21.32
C ASP A 53 4.44 5.24 20.78
N ALA A 54 5.40 4.79 21.57
CA ALA A 54 6.80 4.74 21.16
C ALA A 54 7.03 3.76 19.98
N VAL A 55 6.32 2.64 19.94
CA VAL A 55 6.35 1.72 18.78
C VAL A 55 5.86 2.43 17.52
N VAL A 56 4.77 3.17 17.59
CA VAL A 56 4.28 3.93 16.45
C VAL A 56 5.27 5.00 16.03
N ASP A 57 5.75 5.80 16.96
CA ASP A 57 6.61 6.95 16.66
C ASP A 57 8.02 6.53 16.18
N MET A 58 8.58 5.47 16.74
CA MET A 58 9.99 5.11 16.51
C MET A 58 10.20 3.91 15.59
N ARG A 59 9.15 3.15 15.29
CA ARG A 59 9.26 1.95 14.43
C ARG A 59 8.32 1.99 13.23
N LEU A 60 7.04 2.34 13.40
CA LEU A 60 6.08 2.34 12.29
C LEU A 60 6.17 3.61 11.45
N LYS A 61 6.14 4.78 12.10
CA LYS A 61 6.15 6.07 11.40
C LYS A 61 7.33 6.23 10.44
N PRO A 62 8.60 5.92 10.82
CA PRO A 62 9.72 6.01 9.89
C PRO A 62 9.56 5.14 8.64
N LEU A 63 9.02 3.91 8.76
CA LEU A 63 8.77 3.02 7.62
C LEU A 63 7.68 3.58 6.70
N ILE A 64 6.66 4.17 7.27
CA ILE A 64 5.56 4.79 6.52
C ILE A 64 6.05 6.03 5.79
N ASP A 65 6.81 6.89 6.47
CA ASP A 65 7.38 8.11 5.88
C ASP A 65 8.34 7.77 4.74
N GLU A 66 9.18 6.74 4.87
CA GLU A 66 10.10 6.26 3.82
C GLU A 66 9.37 5.91 2.51
N VAL A 67 8.15 5.40 2.61
CA VAL A 67 7.31 5.06 1.43
C VAL A 67 6.55 6.29 0.93
N MET A 68 5.95 7.05 1.83
CA MET A 68 4.99 8.09 1.50
C MET A 68 5.65 9.40 1.05
N ASP A 69 6.73 9.84 1.70
CA ASP A 69 7.34 11.14 1.41
C ASP A 69 7.86 11.26 -0.04
N PRO A 70 8.59 10.28 -0.59
CA PRO A 70 9.00 10.34 -1.99
C PRO A 70 7.83 10.33 -2.97
N ALA A 71 6.75 9.59 -2.65
CA ALA A 71 5.57 9.53 -3.51
C ALA A 71 4.84 10.88 -3.54
N LEU A 72 4.61 11.48 -2.37
CA LEU A 72 3.94 12.78 -2.27
C LEU A 72 4.75 13.92 -2.90
N THR A 73 6.07 13.90 -2.76
CA THR A 73 6.96 14.89 -3.37
C THR A 73 7.01 14.76 -4.88
N ALA A 74 6.91 13.55 -5.42
CA ALA A 74 7.00 13.29 -6.86
C ALA A 74 5.69 13.57 -7.62
N ILE A 75 4.53 13.66 -6.95
CA ILE A 75 3.25 13.90 -7.63
C ILE A 75 3.13 15.39 -7.99
N PRO A 76 3.07 15.77 -9.29
CA PRO A 76 2.93 17.15 -9.71
C PRO A 76 1.60 17.77 -9.25
N ASP A 77 1.60 19.06 -8.91
CA ASP A 77 0.39 19.76 -8.48
C ASP A 77 -0.61 20.00 -9.62
N ASP A 78 -0.14 20.01 -10.87
CA ASP A 78 -0.93 20.27 -12.07
C ASP A 78 -1.68 19.05 -12.64
N GLY A 79 -1.55 17.89 -11.99
CA GLY A 79 -2.25 16.65 -12.41
C GLY A 79 -1.76 16.08 -13.74
N HIS A 80 -0.58 16.45 -14.24
CA HIS A 80 0.03 15.83 -15.43
C HIS A 80 0.35 14.36 -15.16
N ALA A 81 -0.35 13.49 -15.78
CA ALA A 81 -0.67 12.16 -15.31
C ALA A 81 0.01 10.96 -15.96
N PRO A 82 0.78 11.02 -17.05
CA PRO A 82 1.58 9.85 -17.45
C PRO A 82 2.54 9.42 -16.33
N GLU A 83 2.85 10.35 -15.43
CA GLU A 83 3.73 10.16 -14.29
C GLU A 83 3.04 9.53 -13.07
N LEU A 84 1.75 9.83 -12.83
CA LEU A 84 1.06 9.38 -11.62
C LEU A 84 1.02 7.84 -11.49
N ALA A 85 0.72 7.13 -12.58
CA ALA A 85 0.73 5.67 -12.56
C ALA A 85 2.12 5.11 -12.19
N ARG A 86 3.20 5.73 -12.70
CA ARG A 86 4.58 5.34 -12.34
C ARG A 86 4.92 5.68 -10.89
N ILE A 87 4.46 6.82 -10.40
CA ILE A 87 4.67 7.21 -8.99
C ILE A 87 3.97 6.23 -8.06
N VAL A 88 2.71 5.87 -8.35
CA VAL A 88 1.93 4.89 -7.58
C VAL A 88 2.61 3.52 -7.62
N ALA A 89 3.03 3.06 -8.80
CA ALA A 89 3.75 1.80 -8.96
C ALA A 89 5.10 1.82 -8.22
N GLY A 90 5.83 2.93 -8.29
CA GLY A 90 7.08 3.13 -7.57
C GLY A 90 6.90 3.16 -6.04
N ALA A 91 5.82 3.76 -5.55
CA ALA A 91 5.45 3.72 -4.13
C ALA A 91 5.17 2.28 -3.67
N ALA A 92 4.44 1.51 -4.47
CA ALA A 92 4.18 0.10 -4.19
C ALA A 92 5.47 -0.73 -4.16
N GLN A 93 6.39 -0.52 -5.09
CA GLN A 93 7.69 -1.20 -5.10
C GLN A 93 8.52 -0.86 -3.85
N ARG A 94 8.58 0.42 -3.45
CA ARG A 94 9.24 0.84 -2.20
C ARG A 94 8.59 0.20 -1.00
N MET A 95 7.25 0.17 -0.94
CA MET A 95 6.52 -0.48 0.15
C MET A 95 6.87 -1.96 0.26
N VAL A 96 6.93 -2.69 -0.86
CA VAL A 96 7.38 -4.10 -0.86
C VAL A 96 8.81 -4.21 -0.38
N ALA A 97 9.72 -3.33 -0.81
CA ALA A 97 11.13 -3.36 -0.39
C ALA A 97 11.26 -3.12 1.12
N VAL A 98 10.65 -2.06 1.65
CA VAL A 98 10.64 -1.72 3.09
C VAL A 98 10.02 -2.86 3.92
N ALA A 99 8.86 -3.36 3.49
CA ALA A 99 8.16 -4.42 4.21
C ALA A 99 8.91 -5.77 4.16
N SER A 100 9.63 -6.05 3.07
CA SER A 100 10.47 -7.26 2.96
C SER A 100 11.73 -7.18 3.81
N ALA A 101 12.31 -5.99 3.95
CA ALA A 101 13.44 -5.74 4.85
C ALA A 101 13.04 -5.76 6.33
N THR A 102 11.75 -5.65 6.63
CA THR A 102 11.20 -5.56 7.98
C THR A 102 10.13 -6.64 8.20
N PRO A 103 10.48 -7.92 8.43
CA PRO A 103 9.55 -9.06 8.39
C PRO A 103 8.36 -8.99 9.35
N TRP A 104 8.49 -8.30 10.47
CA TRP A 104 7.40 -8.10 11.42
C TRP A 104 6.35 -7.09 10.92
N PHE A 105 6.71 -6.17 10.02
CA PHE A 105 5.89 -5.04 9.63
C PHE A 105 4.59 -5.45 8.89
N PRO A 106 4.61 -6.30 7.84
CA PRO A 106 3.38 -6.70 7.15
C PRO A 106 2.39 -7.42 8.08
N THR A 107 2.87 -8.30 8.93
CA THR A 107 2.03 -9.06 9.87
C THR A 107 1.41 -8.14 10.92
N LEU A 108 2.21 -7.24 11.49
CA LEU A 108 1.75 -6.26 12.46
C LEU A 108 0.73 -5.30 11.84
N TRP A 109 0.98 -4.85 10.60
CA TRP A 109 0.07 -3.99 9.86
C TRP A 109 -1.32 -4.61 9.70
N ILE A 110 -1.38 -5.82 9.16
CA ILE A 110 -2.65 -6.53 8.96
C ILE A 110 -3.37 -6.75 10.29
N ARG A 111 -2.65 -7.19 11.31
CA ARG A 111 -3.23 -7.59 12.59
C ARG A 111 -3.71 -6.42 13.44
N GLU A 112 -2.91 -5.36 13.55
CA GLU A 112 -3.09 -4.32 14.56
C GLU A 112 -3.51 -2.96 13.98
N ILE A 113 -3.47 -2.81 12.65
CA ILE A 113 -3.84 -1.57 11.99
C ILE A 113 -5.02 -1.78 11.04
N ALA A 114 -4.96 -2.78 10.16
CA ALA A 114 -5.99 -3.04 9.17
C ALA A 114 -7.22 -3.77 9.73
N SER A 115 -7.04 -4.66 10.72
CA SER A 115 -8.14 -5.46 11.31
C SER A 115 -8.99 -4.64 12.28
N GLU A 116 -10.28 -4.98 12.39
CA GLU A 116 -11.14 -4.43 13.43
C GLU A 116 -10.61 -4.78 14.83
N GLY A 117 -10.64 -3.81 15.73
CA GLY A 117 -10.12 -3.96 17.10
C GLY A 117 -8.60 -3.88 17.24
N GLY A 118 -7.86 -3.63 16.14
CA GLY A 118 -6.42 -3.43 16.19
C GLY A 118 -6.03 -2.22 17.05
N GLN A 119 -5.12 -2.42 18.00
CA GLN A 119 -4.77 -1.42 19.02
C GLN A 119 -3.86 -0.30 18.53
N LEU A 120 -3.24 -0.44 17.35
CA LEU A 120 -2.38 0.59 16.77
C LEU A 120 -3.09 1.48 15.77
N ARG A 121 -4.31 1.12 15.31
CA ARG A 121 -5.02 1.86 14.28
C ARG A 121 -5.14 3.35 14.58
N GLU A 122 -5.80 3.69 15.68
CA GLU A 122 -6.04 5.10 16.05
C GLU A 122 -4.73 5.85 16.32
N ARG A 123 -3.74 5.16 16.91
CA ARG A 123 -2.41 5.74 17.17
C ARG A 123 -1.67 6.06 15.88
N VAL A 124 -1.75 5.18 14.89
CA VAL A 124 -1.15 5.38 13.57
C VAL A 124 -1.85 6.52 12.84
N PHE A 125 -3.19 6.52 12.79
CA PHE A 125 -3.94 7.59 12.12
C PHE A 125 -3.73 8.97 12.75
N ALA A 126 -3.61 9.05 14.07
CA ALA A 126 -3.33 10.32 14.75
C ALA A 126 -1.94 10.90 14.41
N ARG A 127 -1.00 10.08 13.94
CA ARG A 127 0.39 10.46 13.66
C ARG A 127 0.73 10.55 12.16
N ILE A 128 -0.01 9.82 11.34
CA ILE A 128 0.05 9.93 9.88
C ILE A 128 -0.95 11.01 9.52
N ALA A 129 -0.46 12.20 9.16
CA ALA A 129 -1.33 13.32 8.83
C ALA A 129 -2.37 12.91 7.78
N LEU A 130 -3.65 12.88 8.17
CA LEU A 130 -4.79 12.64 7.28
C LEU A 130 -4.77 13.60 6.08
N GLU A 131 -4.22 14.79 6.26
CA GLU A 131 -3.94 15.78 5.23
C GLU A 131 -3.12 15.21 4.05
N ARG A 132 -2.11 14.37 4.34
CA ARG A 132 -1.29 13.73 3.28
C ARG A 132 -2.12 12.78 2.41
N ALA A 133 -2.99 12.00 3.02
CA ALA A 133 -3.91 11.11 2.30
C ALA A 133 -4.91 11.93 1.49
N THR A 134 -5.45 13.01 2.03
CA THR A 134 -6.37 13.92 1.33
C THR A 134 -5.71 14.52 0.10
N VAL A 135 -4.50 15.05 0.21
CA VAL A 135 -3.73 15.60 -0.92
C VAL A 135 -3.55 14.56 -2.03
N LEU A 136 -3.23 13.31 -1.67
CA LEU A 136 -3.07 12.23 -2.66
C LEU A 136 -4.38 11.94 -3.39
N VAL A 137 -5.49 11.81 -2.65
CA VAL A 137 -6.83 11.55 -3.20
C VAL A 137 -7.24 12.65 -4.16
N GLU A 138 -7.06 13.93 -3.79
CA GLU A 138 -7.38 15.08 -4.63
C GLU A 138 -6.54 15.12 -5.91
N ARG A 139 -5.25 14.79 -5.82
CA ARG A 139 -4.36 14.72 -6.99
C ARG A 139 -4.77 13.62 -7.95
N ILE A 140 -5.15 12.44 -7.44
CA ILE A 140 -5.68 11.34 -8.25
C ILE A 140 -6.99 11.76 -8.93
N ALA A 141 -7.91 12.39 -8.21
CA ALA A 141 -9.18 12.87 -8.77
C ALA A 141 -8.97 13.92 -9.88
N ARG A 142 -8.03 14.85 -9.69
CA ARG A 142 -7.65 15.83 -10.75
C ARG A 142 -7.07 15.14 -11.99
N ALA A 143 -6.22 14.14 -11.79
CA ALA A 143 -5.64 13.38 -12.89
C ALA A 143 -6.70 12.55 -13.65
N GLN A 144 -7.73 12.04 -12.97
CA GLN A 144 -8.89 11.41 -13.61
C GLN A 144 -9.68 12.39 -14.45
N ALA A 145 -9.95 13.59 -13.92
CA ALA A 145 -10.66 14.64 -14.65
C ALA A 145 -9.90 15.07 -15.92
N ALA A 146 -8.56 15.02 -15.89
CA ALA A 146 -7.69 15.28 -17.04
C ALA A 146 -7.57 14.07 -18.01
N GLY A 147 -8.22 12.94 -17.75
CA GLY A 147 -8.19 11.73 -18.58
C GLY A 147 -6.89 10.93 -18.51
N ALA A 148 -6.06 11.20 -17.54
CA ALA A 148 -4.73 10.66 -17.39
C ALA A 148 -4.66 9.44 -16.47
N VAL A 149 -5.69 9.25 -15.67
CA VAL A 149 -5.92 8.07 -14.82
C VAL A 149 -7.25 7.43 -15.22
N ASN A 150 -7.34 6.11 -15.07
CA ASN A 150 -8.54 5.36 -15.35
C ASN A 150 -9.72 5.91 -14.52
N ALA A 151 -10.75 6.40 -15.22
CA ALA A 151 -11.93 7.01 -14.58
C ALA A 151 -12.80 6.00 -13.80
N ALA A 152 -12.59 4.69 -14.00
CA ALA A 152 -13.30 3.65 -13.24
C ALA A 152 -12.70 3.38 -11.86
N LEU A 153 -11.54 3.97 -11.54
CA LEU A 153 -10.94 3.84 -10.21
C LEU A 153 -11.60 4.80 -9.23
N GLU A 154 -11.75 4.35 -8.00
CA GLU A 154 -12.13 5.20 -6.87
C GLU A 154 -10.86 5.80 -6.26
N PRO A 155 -10.64 7.13 -6.30
CA PRO A 155 -9.41 7.76 -5.84
C PRO A 155 -9.00 7.38 -4.42
N THR A 156 -9.98 7.32 -3.51
CA THR A 156 -9.76 6.93 -2.10
C THR A 156 -9.23 5.51 -1.97
N LEU A 157 -9.66 4.60 -2.84
CA LEU A 157 -9.27 3.19 -2.78
C LEU A 157 -7.90 2.91 -3.42
N VAL A 158 -7.34 3.83 -4.20
CA VAL A 158 -6.02 3.61 -4.83
C VAL A 158 -4.95 3.35 -3.77
N MET A 159 -4.91 4.16 -2.70
CA MET A 159 -3.94 3.95 -1.61
C MET A 159 -4.19 2.64 -0.87
N VAL A 160 -5.45 2.30 -0.60
CA VAL A 160 -5.84 1.03 0.03
C VAL A 160 -5.40 -0.15 -0.83
N SER A 161 -5.55 -0.04 -2.15
CA SER A 161 -5.10 -1.06 -3.11
C SER A 161 -3.58 -1.22 -3.10
N VAL A 162 -2.82 -0.12 -3.09
CA VAL A 162 -1.35 -0.14 -2.99
C VAL A 162 -0.91 -0.88 -1.73
N ILE A 163 -1.48 -0.53 -0.58
CA ILE A 163 -1.17 -1.16 0.71
C ILE A 163 -1.52 -2.65 0.66
N GLY A 164 -2.73 -3.00 0.21
CA GLY A 164 -3.20 -4.38 0.15
C GLY A 164 -2.34 -5.24 -0.78
N LEU A 165 -2.06 -4.76 -1.98
CA LEU A 165 -1.23 -5.48 -2.97
C LEU A 165 0.23 -5.65 -2.51
N ALA A 166 0.78 -4.71 -1.74
CA ALA A 166 2.15 -4.81 -1.23
C ALA A 166 2.25 -5.66 0.05
N MET A 167 1.33 -5.45 1.00
CA MET A 167 1.43 -6.05 2.33
C MET A 167 0.90 -7.48 2.39
N LEU A 168 -0.23 -7.76 1.70
CA LEU A 168 -0.90 -9.06 1.80
C LEU A 168 -0.03 -10.23 1.33
N PRO A 169 0.67 -10.16 0.18
CA PRO A 169 1.57 -11.24 -0.25
C PRO A 169 2.67 -11.53 0.77
N LEU A 170 3.22 -10.51 1.40
CA LEU A 170 4.29 -10.66 2.39
C LEU A 170 3.78 -11.24 3.70
N ALA A 171 2.63 -10.76 4.20
CA ALA A 171 2.02 -11.24 5.43
C ALA A 171 1.50 -12.69 5.31
N THR A 172 1.12 -13.12 4.10
CA THR A 172 0.51 -14.43 3.85
C THR A 172 1.44 -15.42 3.14
N ARG A 173 2.77 -15.18 3.14
CA ARG A 173 3.75 -16.04 2.47
C ARG A 173 3.65 -17.51 2.89
N ALA A 174 3.33 -17.80 4.13
CA ALA A 174 3.13 -19.17 4.62
C ALA A 174 1.96 -19.89 3.93
N LEU A 175 0.99 -19.15 3.39
CA LEU A 175 -0.17 -19.68 2.68
C LEU A 175 0.17 -19.98 1.22
N TRP A 176 0.53 -18.95 0.44
CA TRP A 176 0.78 -19.08 -1.00
C TRP A 176 2.14 -19.68 -1.34
N GLY A 177 3.11 -19.63 -0.41
CA GLY A 177 4.43 -20.25 -0.58
C GLY A 177 4.41 -21.76 -0.76
N ARG A 178 3.25 -22.42 -0.62
CA ARG A 178 3.02 -23.84 -0.91
C ARG A 178 2.59 -24.08 -2.36
N LEU A 179 2.31 -23.03 -3.12
CA LEU A 179 1.92 -23.15 -4.52
C LEU A 179 3.13 -23.51 -5.40
N PRO A 180 2.93 -24.17 -6.54
CA PRO A 180 4.02 -24.43 -7.49
C PRO A 180 4.75 -23.17 -7.87
N HIS A 181 6.08 -23.25 -7.95
CA HIS A 181 6.98 -22.15 -8.31
C HIS A 181 7.04 -20.98 -7.30
N ALA A 182 6.42 -21.09 -6.15
CA ALA A 182 6.46 -20.05 -5.11
C ALA A 182 7.85 -19.85 -4.52
N GLU A 183 8.70 -20.89 -4.56
CA GLU A 183 10.10 -20.86 -4.09
C GLU A 183 10.97 -19.86 -4.86
N THR A 184 10.62 -19.55 -6.11
CA THR A 184 11.36 -18.60 -6.96
C THR A 184 10.93 -17.15 -6.78
N ILE A 185 9.85 -16.91 -6.02
CA ILE A 185 9.28 -15.57 -5.84
C ILE A 185 9.97 -14.88 -4.66
N ASP A 186 10.84 -13.95 -4.98
CA ASP A 186 11.50 -13.04 -4.04
C ASP A 186 10.72 -11.71 -3.89
N ALA A 187 11.22 -10.84 -3.01
CA ALA A 187 10.65 -9.51 -2.79
C ALA A 187 10.63 -8.66 -4.07
N GLN A 188 11.66 -8.77 -4.91
CA GLN A 188 11.75 -8.04 -6.17
C GLN A 188 10.69 -8.51 -7.17
N ALA A 189 10.43 -9.82 -7.23
CA ALA A 189 9.37 -10.38 -8.06
C ALA A 189 7.98 -9.90 -7.61
N ILE A 190 7.72 -9.85 -6.30
CA ILE A 190 6.49 -9.27 -5.75
C ILE A 190 6.37 -7.80 -6.14
N GLY A 191 7.43 -7.01 -5.96
CA GLY A 191 7.44 -5.59 -6.32
C GLY A 191 7.15 -5.35 -7.81
N ARG A 192 7.77 -6.13 -8.71
CA ARG A 192 7.50 -6.07 -10.16
C ARG A 192 6.05 -6.45 -10.48
N HIS A 193 5.53 -7.51 -9.86
CA HIS A 193 4.15 -7.97 -10.06
C HIS A 193 3.14 -6.89 -9.65
N VAL A 194 3.30 -6.32 -8.46
CA VAL A 194 2.42 -5.26 -7.96
C VAL A 194 2.50 -4.00 -8.84
N ALA A 195 3.71 -3.60 -9.25
CA ALA A 195 3.89 -2.47 -10.15
C ALA A 195 3.21 -2.69 -11.50
N ALA A 196 3.33 -3.88 -12.09
CA ALA A 196 2.69 -4.23 -13.34
C ALA A 196 1.15 -4.16 -13.24
N LEU A 197 0.56 -4.70 -12.17
CA LEU A 197 -0.88 -4.60 -11.91
C LEU A 197 -1.34 -3.14 -11.80
N LEU A 198 -0.61 -2.31 -11.05
CA LEU A 198 -0.96 -0.91 -10.87
C LEU A 198 -0.78 -0.09 -12.14
N LEU A 199 0.31 -0.29 -12.89
CA LEU A 199 0.54 0.43 -14.15
C LEU A 199 -0.55 0.16 -15.17
N HIS A 200 -1.02 -1.07 -15.29
CA HIS A 200 -2.08 -1.43 -16.25
C HIS A 200 -3.48 -1.12 -15.72
N GLY A 201 -3.69 -1.14 -14.41
CA GLY A 201 -4.97 -0.80 -13.79
C GLY A 201 -5.17 0.70 -13.56
N VAL A 202 -4.12 1.44 -13.22
CA VAL A 202 -4.18 2.90 -12.93
C VAL A 202 -4.05 3.75 -14.19
N GLY A 203 -3.39 3.24 -15.24
CA GLY A 203 -3.27 3.94 -16.52
C GLY A 203 -4.62 4.26 -17.16
N PRO A 204 -4.65 5.13 -18.20
CA PRO A 204 -5.88 5.44 -18.92
C PRO A 204 -6.54 4.16 -19.41
N ALA A 205 -7.87 4.08 -19.32
CA ALA A 205 -8.61 2.94 -19.84
C ALA A 205 -8.29 2.75 -21.33
N PRO A 206 -8.08 1.50 -21.81
CA PRO A 206 -7.89 1.28 -23.23
C PRO A 206 -9.08 1.88 -23.98
N ALA A 207 -8.79 2.66 -25.04
CA ALA A 207 -9.82 3.29 -25.84
C ALA A 207 -10.87 2.22 -26.22
N SER A 208 -12.11 2.39 -25.77
CA SER A 208 -13.16 1.42 -26.00
C SER A 208 -13.29 1.19 -27.50
N SER A 209 -13.08 -0.03 -27.95
CA SER A 209 -13.23 -0.46 -29.36
C SER A 209 -14.66 -0.30 -29.90
N GLY A 210 -15.56 0.31 -29.13
CA GLY A 210 -16.94 0.60 -29.52
C GLY A 210 -17.11 1.57 -30.67
N ASN A 211 -16.10 2.43 -30.98
CA ASN A 211 -16.19 3.41 -32.06
C ASN A 211 -15.77 2.86 -33.44
N ALA A 212 -15.06 1.73 -33.49
CA ALA A 212 -14.66 1.07 -34.73
C ALA A 212 -15.84 0.30 -35.35
N ALA A 213 -16.65 -0.36 -34.52
CA ALA A 213 -17.84 -1.10 -34.98
C ALA A 213 -18.94 -0.14 -35.47
N GLU A 214 -19.13 1.01 -34.83
CA GLU A 214 -20.13 2.01 -35.27
C GLU A 214 -19.70 2.74 -36.56
N LYS A 215 -18.41 3.05 -36.71
CA LYS A 215 -17.88 3.61 -37.97
C LYS A 215 -17.94 2.60 -39.12
N ALA A 216 -17.62 1.32 -38.88
CA ALA A 216 -17.75 0.26 -39.85
C ALA A 216 -19.22 0.00 -40.25
N GLY A 217 -20.15 0.04 -39.29
CA GLY A 217 -21.59 -0.08 -39.52
C GLY A 217 -22.17 1.08 -40.31
N LYS A 218 -21.73 2.33 -40.07
CA LYS A 218 -22.15 3.52 -40.86
C LYS A 218 -21.56 3.51 -42.27
N ALA A 219 -20.31 3.10 -42.45
CA ALA A 219 -19.67 2.96 -43.77
C ALA A 219 -20.36 1.86 -44.63
N GLY A 220 -20.66 0.71 -44.02
CA GLY A 220 -21.37 -0.38 -44.69
C GLY A 220 -22.81 -0.03 -45.14
N ARG A 221 -23.54 0.74 -44.33
CA ARG A 221 -24.88 1.25 -44.68
C ARG A 221 -24.84 2.27 -45.84
N LYS A 222 -23.82 3.13 -45.87
CA LYS A 222 -23.62 4.12 -46.92
C LYS A 222 -23.27 3.46 -48.29
N ALA A 223 -22.42 2.43 -48.26
CA ALA A 223 -22.05 1.65 -49.46
C ALA A 223 -23.26 0.88 -50.02
N ARG A 224 -24.10 0.25 -49.19
CA ARG A 224 -25.31 -0.45 -49.65
C ARG A 224 -26.36 0.50 -50.21
N ARG A 225 -26.53 1.72 -49.71
CA ARG A 225 -27.43 2.72 -50.28
C ARG A 225 -26.96 3.19 -51.65
N GLN A 226 -25.65 3.40 -51.86
CA GLN A 226 -25.12 3.80 -53.17
C GLN A 226 -25.23 2.70 -54.22
N GLN A 227 -25.11 1.43 -53.81
CA GLN A 227 -25.27 0.30 -54.75
C GLN A 227 -26.73 0.07 -55.16
N ALA A 228 -27.69 0.31 -54.24
CA ALA A 228 -29.12 0.22 -54.56
C ALA A 228 -29.58 1.33 -55.53
N ASP A 229 -29.01 2.53 -55.42
CA ASP A 229 -29.34 3.67 -56.29
C ASP A 229 -28.77 3.52 -57.72
N GLN A 230 -27.69 2.76 -57.88
CA GLN A 230 -27.09 2.46 -59.21
C GLN A 230 -27.77 1.31 -59.94
N SER A 231 -28.51 0.42 -59.26
CA SER A 231 -29.26 -0.68 -59.86
C SER A 231 -30.67 -0.31 -60.35
N ASN A 232 -31.11 0.91 -60.05
CA ASN A 232 -32.46 1.37 -60.40
C ASN A 232 -32.45 2.46 -61.50
N ARG A 233 -31.35 2.58 -62.24
CA ARG A 233 -31.22 3.37 -63.46
C ARG A 233 -30.89 2.48 -64.64
#